data_8fc508e1a5a0b0d1196844ee84d0d9eb
#
_entry.id   8fc508e1a5a0b0d1196844ee84d0d9eb
#
_cell.length_a   1.000
_cell.length_b   1.000
_cell.length_c   1.000
_cell.angle_alpha   90.00
_cell.angle_beta   90.00
_cell.angle_gamma   90.00
#
_symmetry.space_group_name_H-M   'P 1'
#
loop_
_entity.id
_entity.type
_entity.pdbx_description
1 polymer ?
#
loop_
_entity_poly.entity_id
_entity_poly.type
_entity_poly.pdbx_seq_one_letter_code
_entity_poly.pdbx_strand_id
1 'polypeptide(L)' 'MKKMTILTAVLHREDNVYVAECPEVGTVSQGKTIQKAIANLKEATALYLEEFPLKEKPNSWVTTFEVPVSATA' A
#
# COMPACT_ATOMS: atom_id res chain seq x y z
N MET A 1 -4.22 11.45 -22.84
CA MET A 1 -4.29 10.03 -22.42
C MET A 1 -3.53 9.83 -21.12
N LYS A 2 -4.17 9.18 -20.15
CA LYS A 2 -3.52 8.94 -18.86
C LYS A 2 -2.61 7.73 -18.95
N LYS A 3 -1.42 7.88 -18.40
CA LYS A 3 -0.52 6.74 -18.27
C LYS A 3 -0.86 5.98 -17.00
N MET A 4 -0.78 4.66 -17.10
CA MET A 4 -0.93 3.80 -15.93
C MET A 4 0.45 3.49 -15.39
N THR A 5 0.58 3.53 -14.08
CA THR A 5 1.82 3.12 -13.44
C THR A 5 1.51 2.03 -12.42
N ILE A 6 2.48 1.21 -12.14
CA ILE A 6 2.32 0.10 -11.20
C ILE A 6 2.93 0.52 -9.87
N LEU A 7 2.10 0.47 -8.84
CA LEU A 7 2.53 0.77 -7.48
C LEU A 7 2.26 -0.45 -6.61
N THR A 8 2.89 -0.47 -5.45
CA THR A 8 2.79 -1.59 -4.54
C THR A 8 1.72 -1.34 -3.49
N ALA A 9 0.98 -2.38 -3.14
CA ALA A 9 0.07 -2.35 -2.00
C ALA A 9 0.56 -3.37 -0.98
N VAL A 10 0.83 -2.90 0.23
CA VAL A 10 1.18 -3.77 1.35
C VAL A 10 -0.01 -3.80 2.29
N LEU A 11 -0.48 -5.00 2.61
CA LEU A 11 -1.69 -5.15 3.40
C LEU A 11 -1.41 -5.86 4.71
N HIS A 12 -2.14 -5.45 5.73
CA HIS A 12 -2.15 -6.20 6.98
C HIS A 12 -3.54 -6.07 7.60
N ARG A 13 -3.84 -6.97 8.51
CA ARG A 13 -5.15 -6.98 9.16
C ARG A 13 -5.05 -6.33 10.52
N GLU A 14 -5.97 -5.43 10.82
CA GLU A 14 -6.10 -4.82 12.14
C GLU A 14 -7.53 -4.99 12.59
N ASP A 15 -7.72 -5.77 13.66
CA ASP A 15 -9.05 -6.08 14.17
C ASP A 15 -9.94 -6.61 13.06
N ASN A 16 -10.98 -5.88 12.69
CA ASN A 16 -11.94 -6.33 11.70
C ASN A 16 -11.76 -5.68 10.33
N VAL A 17 -10.65 -4.98 10.13
CA VAL A 17 -10.42 -4.31 8.86
C VAL A 17 -9.06 -4.70 8.29
N TYR A 18 -8.93 -4.52 6.99
CA TYR A 18 -7.65 -4.65 6.32
C TYR A 18 -7.13 -3.26 6.02
N VAL A 19 -5.86 -3.05 6.32
CA VAL A 19 -5.18 -1.79 6.04
C VAL A 19 -4.25 -2.01 4.86
N ALA A 20 -4.32 -1.12 3.90
CA ALA A 20 -3.46 -1.18 2.71
C ALA A 20 -2.65 0.10 2.64
N GLU A 21 -1.36 -0.06 2.35
CA GLU A 21 -0.50 1.10 2.25
C GLU A 21 0.35 1.00 0.99
N CYS A 22 0.61 2.15 0.38
CA CYS A 22 1.43 2.26 -0.81
C CYS A 22 2.77 2.87 -0.41
N PRO A 23 3.84 2.06 -0.30
CA PRO A 23 5.11 2.57 0.18
C PRO A 23 5.75 3.59 -0.74
N GLU A 24 5.52 3.51 -2.05
CA GLU A 24 6.12 4.46 -2.99
C GLU A 24 5.60 5.88 -2.80
N VAL A 25 4.33 6.00 -2.43
CA VAL A 25 3.67 7.29 -2.31
C VAL A 25 3.46 7.70 -0.86
N GLY A 26 3.25 6.72 0.00
CA GLY A 26 2.99 6.96 1.41
C GLY A 26 1.51 7.04 1.76
N THR A 27 0.63 6.70 0.83
CA THR A 27 -0.80 6.70 1.09
C THR A 27 -1.23 5.44 1.82
N VAL A 28 -2.29 5.57 2.63
CA VAL A 28 -2.82 4.47 3.42
C VAL A 28 -4.34 4.51 3.33
N SER A 29 -4.95 3.34 3.27
CA SER A 29 -6.39 3.24 3.29
C SER A 29 -6.80 1.94 3.97
N GLN A 30 -8.09 1.72 4.12
CA GLN A 30 -8.58 0.53 4.78
C GLN A 30 -9.91 0.09 4.18
N GLY A 31 -10.28 -1.15 4.47
CA GLY A 31 -11.55 -1.69 4.03
C GLY A 31 -11.85 -2.98 4.78
N LYS A 32 -13.10 -3.41 4.73
CA LYS A 32 -13.52 -4.64 5.42
C LYS A 32 -13.07 -5.91 4.70
N THR A 33 -12.68 -5.79 3.45
CA THR A 33 -12.09 -6.90 2.70
C THR A 33 -10.81 -6.43 2.06
N ILE A 34 -9.98 -7.38 1.64
CA ILE A 34 -8.74 -7.06 0.94
C ILE A 34 -9.03 -6.25 -0.32
N GLN A 35 -10.03 -6.68 -1.08
CA GLN A 35 -10.41 -6.00 -2.32
C GLN A 35 -10.85 -4.57 -2.05
N LYS A 36 -11.63 -4.35 -0.98
CA LYS A 36 -12.07 -3.01 -0.63
C LYS A 36 -10.93 -2.13 -0.16
N ALA A 37 -10.00 -2.69 0.61
CA ALA A 37 -8.83 -1.94 1.06
C ALA A 37 -7.99 -1.50 -0.13
N ILE A 38 -7.80 -2.38 -1.11
CA ILE A 38 -7.04 -2.05 -2.32
C ILE A 38 -7.76 -1.00 -3.16
N ALA A 39 -9.08 -1.15 -3.33
CA ALA A 39 -9.86 -0.19 -4.11
C ALA A 39 -9.81 1.19 -3.47
N ASN A 40 -9.93 1.25 -2.14
CA ASN A 40 -9.86 2.51 -1.41
C ASN A 40 -8.46 3.11 -1.49
N LEU A 41 -7.43 2.27 -1.43
CA LEU A 41 -6.05 2.74 -1.57
C LEU A 41 -5.82 3.33 -2.96
N LYS A 42 -6.32 2.65 -3.98
CA LYS A 42 -6.20 3.11 -5.35
C LYS A 42 -6.81 4.50 -5.51
N GLU A 43 -8.02 4.69 -4.98
CA GLU A 43 -8.69 5.97 -5.06
C GLU A 43 -7.93 7.06 -4.31
N ALA A 44 -7.51 6.76 -3.08
CA ALA A 44 -6.77 7.72 -2.27
C ALA A 44 -5.44 8.10 -2.93
N THR A 45 -4.76 7.10 -3.50
CA THR A 45 -3.48 7.34 -4.16
C THR A 45 -3.66 8.17 -5.42
N ALA A 46 -4.71 7.87 -6.20
CA ALA A 46 -4.99 8.63 -7.41
C ALA A 46 -5.27 10.09 -7.08
N LEU A 47 -6.06 10.35 -6.04
CA LEU A 47 -6.35 11.72 -5.62
C LEU A 47 -5.09 12.43 -5.15
N TYR A 48 -4.26 11.75 -4.38
CA TYR A 48 -3.00 12.32 -3.92
C TYR A 48 -2.11 12.70 -5.09
N LEU A 49 -2.01 11.84 -6.10
CA LEU A 49 -1.14 12.08 -7.24
C LEU A 49 -1.65 13.17 -8.18
N GLU A 50 -2.93 13.54 -8.08
CA GLU A 50 -3.44 14.70 -8.83
C GLU A 50 -2.84 15.99 -8.28
N GLU A 51 -2.63 16.05 -6.95
CA GLU A 51 -2.04 17.21 -6.31
C GLU A 51 -0.51 17.16 -6.31
N PHE A 52 0.05 15.95 -6.14
CA PHE A 52 1.47 15.75 -6.01
C PHE A 52 1.94 14.68 -6.99
N PRO A 53 2.09 15.04 -8.28
CA PRO A 53 2.46 14.04 -9.29
C PRO A 53 3.83 13.42 -9.02
N LEU A 54 3.97 12.16 -9.40
CA LEU A 54 5.24 11.47 -9.31
C LEU A 54 6.24 12.11 -10.26
N LYS A 55 7.38 12.52 -9.74
CA LYS A 55 8.42 13.13 -10.55
C LYS A 55 9.34 12.09 -11.14
N GLU A 56 9.49 10.97 -10.45
CA GLU A 56 10.36 9.89 -10.87
C GLU A 56 9.61 8.58 -10.78
N LYS A 57 10.04 7.62 -11.59
CA LYS A 57 9.47 6.28 -11.51
C LYS A 57 9.86 5.67 -10.17
N PRO A 58 8.88 5.21 -9.38
CA PRO A 58 9.21 4.65 -8.08
C PRO A 58 9.98 3.33 -8.22
N ASN A 59 10.93 3.13 -7.31
CA ASN A 59 11.73 1.92 -7.24
C ASN A 59 11.61 1.32 -5.86
N SER A 60 10.60 0.48 -5.68
CA SER A 60 10.41 -0.21 -4.40
C SER A 60 10.50 -1.70 -4.60
N TRP A 61 11.19 -2.35 -3.69
CA TRP A 61 11.28 -3.80 -3.66
C TRP A 61 10.68 -4.29 -2.36
N VAL A 62 9.96 -5.41 -2.44
CA VAL A 62 9.37 -6.04 -1.26
C VAL A 62 9.99 -7.41 -1.12
N THR A 63 10.49 -7.70 0.07
CA THR A 63 11.07 -9.02 0.35
C THR A 63 10.80 -9.38 1.80
N THR A 64 11.11 -10.60 2.16
CA THR A 64 10.96 -11.08 3.53
C THR A 64 12.34 -11.43 4.08
N PHE A 65 12.45 -11.45 5.40
CA PHE A 65 13.68 -11.88 6.06
C PHE A 65 13.31 -12.55 7.36
N GLU A 66 14.23 -13.37 7.85
CA GLU A 66 14.01 -14.14 9.06
C GLU A 66 14.72 -13.49 10.24
N VAL A 67 14.05 -13.48 11.38
CA VAL A 67 14.66 -13.04 12.63
C VAL A 67 14.33 -14.06 13.72
N PRO A 68 15.28 -14.33 14.62
CA PRO A 68 14.98 -15.19 15.76
C PRO A 68 14.09 -14.46 16.74
N VAL A 69 13.09 -15.17 17.26
CA VAL A 69 12.21 -14.62 18.28
C VAL A 69 12.18 -15.60 19.45
N SER A 70 11.80 -15.08 20.62
CA SER A 70 11.71 -15.92 21.81
C SER A 70 10.60 -16.95 21.63
N ALA A 71 10.93 -18.22 21.96
CA ALA A 71 9.96 -19.30 21.87
C ALA A 71 8.85 -19.20 22.92
N THR A 72 9.06 -18.37 23.92
CA THR A 72 8.07 -18.19 24.99
C THR A 72 7.18 -16.99 24.75
N ALA A 73 7.30 -16.39 23.60
CA ALA A 73 6.51 -15.20 23.26
C ALA A 73 5.02 -15.48 23.20
#